data_398036376175e8ce5c6fa426a5fb0e06
#
_entry.id   398036376175e8ce5c6fa426a5fb0e06
#
_cell.length_a   1.000
_cell.length_b   1.000
_cell.length_c   1.000
_cell.angle_alpha   90.00
_cell.angle_beta   90.00
_cell.angle_gamma   90.00
#
_symmetry.space_group_name_H-M   'P 1'
#
loop_
_entity.id
_entity.type
_entity.pdbx_description
1 polymer ?
#
loop_
_entity_poly.entity_id
_entity_poly.type
_entity_poly.pdbx_seq_one_letter_code
_entity_poly.pdbx_strand_id
1 'polypeptide(L)'
;MPTKKSLPANRDQQYALFLKGIQILGFGMQDSRTTQDRAAYVTLSTKNRLARRISTEYRTMEVTKNFFNASAKLSLIMEDKANPASPAVVVECTYVAHFHCDGCEITKDLADRFTQSELRLVVWPYFRQFVNDATSRMAIQGVVIPFSAVS
;
A
#
# COMPACT_ATOMS: atom_id res chain seq x y z
N MET A 1 24.17 40.13 -20.09
CA MET A 1 23.17 39.12 -20.55
C MET A 1 22.16 38.96 -19.44
N PRO A 2 20.91 39.27 -19.66
CA PRO A 2 19.91 39.02 -18.62
C PRO A 2 19.71 37.51 -18.45
N THR A 3 20.01 37.01 -17.28
CA THR A 3 19.62 35.69 -16.84
C THR A 3 18.11 35.56 -16.95
N LYS A 4 17.60 34.75 -17.87
CA LYS A 4 16.20 34.36 -17.90
C LYS A 4 15.90 33.73 -16.54
N LYS A 5 15.25 34.46 -15.65
CA LYS A 5 14.56 33.85 -14.52
C LYS A 5 13.53 32.91 -15.12
N SER A 6 13.81 31.61 -15.09
CA SER A 6 12.82 30.60 -15.41
C SER A 6 11.64 30.84 -14.46
N LEU A 7 10.46 31.01 -15.02
CA LEU A 7 9.22 31.00 -14.25
C LEU A 7 9.22 29.74 -13.37
N PRO A 8 8.80 29.85 -12.10
CA PRO A 8 8.70 28.68 -11.24
C PRO A 8 7.78 27.67 -11.93
N ALA A 9 8.26 26.44 -12.08
CA ALA A 9 7.50 25.33 -12.62
C ALA A 9 6.19 25.19 -11.80
N ASN A 10 5.07 24.99 -12.46
CA ASN A 10 3.82 24.72 -11.76
C ASN A 10 3.94 23.38 -10.97
N ARG A 11 3.03 23.13 -10.02
CA ARG A 11 3.08 21.96 -9.15
C ARG A 11 3.13 20.63 -9.92
N ASP A 12 2.44 20.55 -11.06
CA ASP A 12 2.40 19.33 -11.88
C ASP A 12 3.71 19.11 -12.65
N GLN A 13 4.35 20.19 -13.10
CA GLN A 13 5.67 20.12 -13.72
C GLN A 13 6.74 19.69 -12.72
N GLN A 14 6.70 20.22 -11.48
CA GLN A 14 7.57 19.81 -10.40
C GLN A 14 7.40 18.32 -10.06
N TYR A 15 6.16 17.85 -9.98
CA TYR A 15 5.88 16.44 -9.73
C TYR A 15 6.33 15.54 -10.88
N ALA A 16 6.15 15.95 -12.13
CA ALA A 16 6.64 15.20 -13.29
C ALA A 16 8.17 15.06 -13.29
N LEU A 17 8.90 16.12 -12.92
CA LEU A 17 10.35 16.05 -12.75
C LEU A 17 10.75 15.15 -11.59
N PHE A 18 10.04 15.22 -10.48
CA PHE A 18 10.24 14.33 -9.35
C PHE A 18 10.06 12.86 -9.73
N LEU A 19 9.01 12.51 -10.47
CA LEU A 19 8.76 11.14 -10.93
C LEU A 19 9.85 10.61 -11.85
N LYS A 20 10.49 11.47 -12.63
CA LYS A 20 11.61 11.07 -13.50
C LYS A 20 12.87 10.74 -12.73
N GLY A 21 13.11 11.40 -11.59
CA GLY A 21 14.33 11.25 -10.80
C GLY A 21 14.21 10.27 -9.63
N ILE A 22 12.98 9.86 -9.27
CA ILE A 22 12.78 9.01 -8.10
C ILE A 22 13.28 7.59 -8.34
N GLN A 23 13.98 7.06 -7.35
CA GLN A 23 14.51 5.71 -7.34
C GLN A 23 14.18 5.04 -6.01
N ILE A 24 13.82 3.76 -6.07
CA ILE A 24 13.64 2.95 -4.88
C ILE A 24 15.00 2.42 -4.43
N LEU A 25 15.39 2.72 -3.18
CA LEU A 25 16.62 2.23 -2.57
C LEU A 25 16.43 0.98 -1.74
N GLY A 26 15.26 0.84 -1.16
CA GLY A 26 14.95 -0.30 -0.32
C GLY A 26 13.44 -0.49 -0.21
N PHE A 27 13.05 -1.73 -0.08
CA PHE A 27 11.67 -2.13 0.10
C PHE A 27 11.64 -3.40 0.94
N GLY A 28 10.78 -3.45 1.93
CA GLY A 28 10.65 -4.63 2.76
C GLY A 28 9.38 -4.65 3.57
N MET A 29 9.01 -5.84 3.98
CA MET A 29 7.93 -6.04 4.95
C MET A 29 8.48 -5.79 6.35
N GLN A 30 7.89 -4.84 7.05
CA GLN A 30 8.26 -4.50 8.42
C GLN A 30 7.52 -5.37 9.43
N ASP A 31 6.25 -5.66 9.16
CA ASP A 31 5.37 -6.37 10.07
C ASP A 31 4.30 -7.12 9.29
N SER A 32 3.84 -8.23 9.86
CA SER A 32 2.73 -8.99 9.29
C SER A 32 1.95 -9.71 10.39
N ARG A 33 0.65 -9.85 10.18
CA ARG A 33 -0.24 -10.59 11.05
C ARG A 33 -1.24 -11.39 10.25
N THR A 34 -1.36 -12.67 10.57
CA THR A 34 -2.37 -13.54 10.00
C THR A 34 -3.13 -14.24 11.11
N THR A 35 -4.43 -14.13 11.13
CA THR A 35 -5.29 -14.81 12.09
C THR A 35 -6.45 -15.49 11.38
N GLN A 36 -6.86 -16.65 11.89
CA GLN A 36 -7.99 -17.39 11.37
C GLN A 36 -8.79 -18.01 12.51
N ASP A 37 -10.07 -17.71 12.55
CA ASP A 37 -11.07 -18.54 13.23
C ASP A 37 -11.72 -19.46 12.19
N ARG A 38 -11.23 -20.69 12.11
CA ARG A 38 -11.67 -21.63 11.07
C ARG A 38 -13.13 -22.01 11.22
N ALA A 39 -13.62 -22.20 12.43
CA ALA A 39 -15.01 -22.55 12.66
C ALA A 39 -15.97 -21.42 12.21
N ALA A 40 -15.63 -20.19 12.54
CA ALA A 40 -16.36 -19.02 12.08
C ALA A 40 -16.29 -18.88 10.55
N TYR A 41 -15.11 -19.06 9.95
CA TYR A 41 -14.93 -19.01 8.50
C TYR A 41 -15.82 -20.04 7.77
N VAL A 42 -15.80 -21.28 8.20
CA VAL A 42 -16.60 -22.37 7.59
C VAL A 42 -18.10 -22.07 7.74
N THR A 43 -18.54 -21.67 8.91
CA THR A 43 -19.94 -21.34 9.18
C THR A 43 -20.44 -20.18 8.32
N LEU A 44 -19.67 -19.09 8.22
CA LEU A 44 -20.05 -17.91 7.44
C LEU A 44 -20.00 -18.18 5.94
N SER A 45 -19.03 -18.96 5.49
CA SER A 45 -18.91 -19.36 4.09
C SER A 45 -20.08 -20.24 3.67
N THR A 46 -20.44 -21.24 4.47
CA THR A 46 -21.56 -22.14 4.20
C THR A 46 -22.90 -21.41 4.16
N LYS A 47 -23.09 -20.41 5.02
CA LYS A 47 -24.31 -19.58 5.09
C LYS A 47 -24.33 -18.41 4.10
N ASN A 48 -23.29 -18.26 3.28
CA ASN A 48 -23.10 -17.14 2.37
C ASN A 48 -23.16 -15.75 3.07
N ARG A 49 -22.64 -15.69 4.28
CA ARG A 49 -22.59 -14.47 5.11
C ARG A 49 -21.21 -13.83 5.20
N LEU A 50 -20.23 -14.40 4.53
CA LEU A 50 -18.86 -13.94 4.56
C LEU A 50 -18.69 -12.71 3.67
N ALA A 51 -18.30 -11.58 4.26
CA ALA A 51 -17.89 -10.38 3.56
C ALA A 51 -16.36 -10.28 3.51
N ARG A 52 -15.83 -9.80 2.42
CA ARG A 52 -14.40 -9.53 2.23
C ARG A 52 -14.19 -8.03 2.12
N ARG A 53 -13.25 -7.51 2.88
CA ARG A 53 -12.88 -6.10 2.87
C ARG A 53 -11.37 -5.94 2.78
N ILE A 54 -10.92 -5.07 1.90
CA ILE A 54 -9.52 -4.64 1.81
C ILE A 54 -9.43 -3.25 2.40
N SER A 55 -8.48 -3.07 3.31
CA SER A 55 -8.16 -1.78 3.91
C SER A 55 -6.72 -1.40 3.58
N THR A 56 -6.51 -0.14 3.25
CA THR A 56 -5.20 0.39 2.91
C THR A 56 -4.94 1.69 3.64
N GLU A 57 -3.74 1.86 4.15
CA GLU A 57 -3.27 3.09 4.77
C GLU A 57 -1.85 3.38 4.28
N TYR A 58 -1.67 4.54 3.66
CA TYR A 58 -0.37 5.00 3.16
C TYR A 58 0.08 6.21 3.95
N ARG A 59 1.32 6.19 4.40
CA ARG A 59 1.87 7.26 5.24
C ARG A 59 3.29 7.61 4.80
N THR A 60 3.53 8.90 4.57
CA THR A 60 4.88 9.43 4.48
C THR A 60 5.48 9.50 5.88
N MET A 61 6.69 9.00 6.05
CA MET A 61 7.36 8.98 7.34
C MET A 61 8.38 10.12 7.43
N GLU A 62 9.61 9.87 7.02
CA GLU A 62 10.70 10.83 7.08
C GLU A 62 10.95 11.43 5.70
N VAL A 63 11.15 12.74 5.64
CA VAL A 63 11.45 13.47 4.39
C VAL A 63 12.68 14.32 4.62
N THR A 64 13.68 14.13 3.76
CA THR A 64 14.85 15.01 3.63
C THR A 64 14.93 15.53 2.20
N LYS A 65 15.92 16.38 1.91
CA LYS A 65 16.10 16.92 0.54
C LYS A 65 16.27 15.84 -0.54
N ASN A 66 16.92 14.73 -0.19
CA ASN A 66 17.33 13.69 -1.14
C ASN A 66 16.60 12.36 -0.94
N PHE A 67 15.98 12.15 0.21
CA PHE A 67 15.40 10.87 0.61
C PHE A 67 14.02 11.06 1.25
N PHE A 68 13.17 10.07 1.10
CA PHE A 68 12.01 9.93 1.97
C PHE A 68 11.68 8.45 2.17
N ASN A 69 11.00 8.19 3.26
CA ASN A 69 10.46 6.88 3.59
C ASN A 69 8.94 6.94 3.60
N ALA A 70 8.32 5.90 3.14
CA ALA A 70 6.88 5.76 3.20
C ALA A 70 6.49 4.36 3.67
N SER A 71 5.39 4.27 4.38
CA SER A 71 4.81 3.00 4.82
C SER A 71 3.46 2.77 4.18
N ALA A 72 3.17 1.52 3.91
CA ALA A 72 1.87 1.06 3.44
C ALA A 72 1.39 -0.08 4.34
N LYS A 73 0.29 0.13 5.04
CA LYS A 73 -0.41 -0.90 5.80
C LYS A 73 -1.60 -1.39 4.99
N LEU A 74 -1.60 -2.68 4.69
CA LEU A 74 -2.64 -3.30 3.89
C LEU A 74 -3.21 -4.51 4.63
N SER A 75 -4.52 -4.68 4.55
CA SER A 75 -5.19 -5.81 5.17
C SER A 75 -6.34 -6.34 4.32
N LEU A 76 -6.47 -7.67 4.33
CA LEU A 76 -7.66 -8.38 3.91
C LEU A 76 -8.38 -8.88 5.16
N ILE A 77 -9.64 -8.52 5.30
CA ILE A 77 -10.48 -8.91 6.42
C ILE A 77 -11.69 -9.67 5.87
N MET A 78 -11.93 -10.85 6.40
CA MET A 78 -13.14 -11.62 6.14
C MET A 78 -13.97 -11.67 7.41
N GLU A 79 -15.19 -11.19 7.33
CA GLU A 79 -16.04 -10.96 8.48
C GLU A 79 -17.51 -11.29 8.18
N ASP A 80 -18.31 -11.44 9.23
CA ASP A 80 -19.76 -11.59 9.10
C ASP A 80 -20.39 -10.30 8.56
N LYS A 81 -21.15 -10.39 7.49
CA LYS A 81 -21.91 -9.25 6.94
C LYS A 81 -22.82 -8.57 7.98
N ALA A 82 -23.35 -9.34 8.92
CA ALA A 82 -24.24 -8.85 9.96
C ALA A 82 -23.51 -8.36 11.22
N ASN A 83 -22.27 -8.79 11.44
CA ASN A 83 -21.49 -8.43 12.63
C ASN A 83 -19.99 -8.28 12.28
N PRO A 84 -19.56 -7.12 11.79
CA PRO A 84 -18.16 -6.91 11.40
C PRO A 84 -17.18 -6.79 12.57
N ALA A 85 -17.65 -6.79 13.81
CA ALA A 85 -16.81 -6.62 14.99
C ALA A 85 -15.89 -7.82 15.28
N SER A 86 -16.17 -8.99 14.74
CA SER A 86 -15.44 -10.23 14.98
C SER A 86 -14.99 -10.87 13.66
N PRO A 87 -13.82 -10.50 13.13
CA PRO A 87 -13.35 -11.05 11.86
C PRO A 87 -12.99 -12.53 11.99
N ALA A 88 -13.41 -13.32 11.00
CA ALA A 88 -13.05 -14.74 10.90
C ALA A 88 -11.61 -14.92 10.35
N VAL A 89 -11.17 -14.04 9.47
CA VAL A 89 -9.83 -14.07 8.88
C VAL A 89 -9.28 -12.64 8.81
N VAL A 90 -8.04 -12.47 9.22
CA VAL A 90 -7.27 -11.24 9.04
C VAL A 90 -5.92 -11.59 8.42
N VAL A 91 -5.60 -10.98 7.30
CA VAL A 91 -4.29 -11.01 6.67
C VAL A 91 -3.82 -9.57 6.54
N GLU A 92 -2.82 -9.19 7.33
CA GLU A 92 -2.35 -7.81 7.43
C GLU A 92 -0.85 -7.76 7.28
N CYS A 93 -0.35 -6.78 6.55
CA CYS A 93 1.09 -6.52 6.46
C CYS A 93 1.37 -5.02 6.33
N THR A 94 2.55 -4.64 6.79
CA THR A 94 3.09 -3.29 6.64
C THR A 94 4.39 -3.35 5.87
N TYR A 95 4.43 -2.63 4.76
CA TYR A 95 5.64 -2.43 3.96
C TYR A 95 6.24 -1.07 4.25
N VAL A 96 7.56 -0.99 4.21
CA VAL A 96 8.32 0.26 4.25
C VAL A 96 9.16 0.34 3.00
N ALA A 97 9.12 1.48 2.35
CA ALA A 97 9.89 1.78 1.16
C ALA A 97 10.76 3.02 1.38
N HIS A 98 11.98 2.96 0.88
CA HIS A 98 12.96 4.04 0.93
C HIS A 98 13.21 4.53 -0.47
N PHE A 99 13.09 5.84 -0.67
CA PHE A 99 13.23 6.48 -1.98
C PHE A 99 14.31 7.55 -1.96
N HIS A 100 14.98 7.69 -3.08
CA HIS A 100 15.92 8.75 -3.38
C HIS A 100 15.48 9.46 -4.66
N CYS A 101 15.75 10.75 -4.77
CA CYS A 101 15.50 11.48 -6.00
C CYS A 101 16.75 12.13 -6.52
N ASP A 102 17.11 11.79 -7.76
CA ASP A 102 18.17 12.45 -8.49
C ASP A 102 17.64 13.64 -9.29
N GLY A 103 18.34 14.76 -9.21
CA GLY A 103 18.06 15.93 -10.02
C GLY A 103 16.93 16.84 -9.54
N CYS A 104 16.32 16.53 -8.39
CA CYS A 104 15.35 17.42 -7.77
C CYS A 104 15.44 17.37 -6.23
N GLU A 105 14.98 18.43 -5.59
CA GLU A 105 14.84 18.49 -4.14
C GLU A 105 13.50 17.92 -3.73
N ILE A 106 13.50 16.97 -2.79
CA ILE A 106 12.27 16.39 -2.27
C ILE A 106 11.66 17.34 -1.23
N THR A 107 10.42 17.72 -1.46
CA THR A 107 9.61 18.45 -0.49
C THR A 107 8.58 17.51 0.13
N LYS A 108 8.04 17.91 1.29
CA LYS A 108 6.98 17.13 1.93
C LYS A 108 5.77 16.96 1.01
N ASP A 109 5.38 17.99 0.26
CA ASP A 109 4.26 17.93 -0.68
C ASP A 109 4.49 16.90 -1.80
N LEU A 110 5.69 16.84 -2.37
CA LEU A 110 6.05 15.86 -3.40
C LEU A 110 6.03 14.44 -2.84
N ALA A 111 6.60 14.24 -1.67
CA ALA A 111 6.62 12.93 -1.00
C ALA A 111 5.20 12.47 -0.63
N ASP A 112 4.36 13.34 -0.09
CA ASP A 112 2.97 13.04 0.27
C ASP A 112 2.15 12.69 -0.98
N ARG A 113 2.31 13.43 -2.06
CA ARG A 113 1.62 13.15 -3.34
C ARG A 113 2.01 11.79 -3.89
N PHE A 114 3.30 11.46 -3.86
CA PHE A 114 3.79 10.15 -4.28
C PHE A 114 3.23 9.03 -3.40
N THR A 115 3.27 9.20 -2.10
CA THR A 115 2.78 8.24 -1.13
C THR A 115 1.29 7.93 -1.34
N GLN A 116 0.49 8.93 -1.62
CA GLN A 116 -0.96 8.76 -1.83
C GLN A 116 -1.32 8.25 -3.22
N SER A 117 -0.49 8.49 -4.23
CA SER A 117 -0.83 8.17 -5.62
C SER A 117 -0.06 6.98 -6.16
N GLU A 118 1.24 6.93 -5.95
CA GLU A 118 2.15 6.00 -6.64
C GLU A 118 2.61 4.83 -5.77
N LEU A 119 2.72 5.02 -4.45
CA LEU A 119 3.22 3.96 -3.54
C LEU A 119 2.41 2.68 -3.66
N ARG A 120 1.11 2.78 -3.87
CA ARG A 120 0.23 1.62 -4.08
C ARG A 120 0.68 0.74 -5.25
N LEU A 121 1.20 1.34 -6.33
CA LEU A 121 1.69 0.60 -7.49
C LEU A 121 2.93 -0.22 -7.15
N VAL A 122 3.74 0.27 -6.23
CA VAL A 122 4.93 -0.44 -5.74
C VAL A 122 4.55 -1.61 -4.84
N VAL A 123 3.65 -1.38 -3.87
CA VAL A 123 3.38 -2.36 -2.80
C VAL A 123 2.30 -3.39 -3.19
N TRP A 124 1.40 -3.05 -4.09
CA TRP A 124 0.23 -3.89 -4.40
C TRP A 124 0.56 -5.29 -4.91
N PRO A 125 1.52 -5.48 -5.82
CA PRO A 125 1.91 -6.82 -6.26
C PRO A 125 2.41 -7.71 -5.12
N TYR A 126 3.16 -7.14 -4.18
CA TYR A 126 3.68 -7.85 -3.01
C TYR A 126 2.57 -8.21 -2.03
N PHE A 127 1.61 -7.31 -1.81
CA PHE A 127 0.44 -7.60 -0.99
C PHE A 127 -0.40 -8.74 -1.59
N ARG A 128 -0.64 -8.72 -2.90
CA ARG A 128 -1.34 -9.82 -3.58
C ARG A 128 -0.65 -11.15 -3.36
N GLN A 129 0.67 -11.18 -3.53
CA GLN A 129 1.48 -12.38 -3.30
C GLN A 129 1.36 -12.84 -1.84
N PHE A 130 1.51 -11.93 -0.90
CA PHE A 130 1.41 -12.23 0.53
C PHE A 130 0.03 -12.80 0.91
N VAL A 131 -1.05 -12.20 0.44
CA VAL A 131 -2.41 -12.71 0.67
C VAL A 131 -2.58 -14.10 0.09
N ASN A 132 -2.08 -14.32 -1.13
CA ASN A 132 -2.18 -15.61 -1.81
C ASN A 132 -1.47 -16.71 -1.00
N ASP A 133 -0.27 -16.44 -0.54
CA ASP A 133 0.52 -17.36 0.28
C ASP A 133 -0.14 -17.64 1.63
N ALA A 134 -0.61 -16.59 2.32
CA ALA A 134 -1.25 -16.71 3.62
C ALA A 134 -2.56 -17.49 3.54
N THR A 135 -3.43 -17.18 2.58
CA THR A 135 -4.72 -17.87 2.42
C THR A 135 -4.57 -19.30 1.96
N SER A 136 -3.56 -19.61 1.16
CA SER A 136 -3.22 -20.98 0.77
C SER A 136 -2.81 -21.82 2.00
N ARG A 137 -2.01 -21.26 2.89
CA ARG A 137 -1.62 -21.93 4.15
C ARG A 137 -2.80 -22.14 5.10
N MET A 138 -3.78 -21.27 5.05
CA MET A 138 -5.02 -21.38 5.83
C MET A 138 -6.04 -22.34 5.20
N ALA A 139 -5.73 -22.94 4.05
CA ALA A 139 -6.65 -23.74 3.26
C ALA A 139 -7.93 -22.97 2.85
N ILE A 140 -7.78 -21.68 2.58
CA ILE A 140 -8.83 -20.82 2.05
C ILE A 140 -8.65 -20.73 0.54
N GLN A 141 -9.66 -21.16 -0.20
CA GLN A 141 -9.63 -21.15 -1.67
C GLN A 141 -10.40 -19.96 -2.25
N GLY A 142 -10.04 -19.57 -3.46
CA GLY A 142 -10.81 -18.59 -4.23
C GLY A 142 -10.67 -17.14 -3.75
N VAL A 143 -9.62 -16.81 -3.01
CA VAL A 143 -9.31 -15.41 -2.69
C VAL A 143 -8.53 -14.80 -3.83
N VAL A 144 -9.17 -13.90 -4.53
CA VAL A 144 -8.55 -13.14 -5.62
C VAL A 144 -8.47 -11.68 -5.22
N ILE A 145 -7.27 -11.17 -5.09
CA ILE A 145 -7.01 -9.74 -4.93
C ILE A 145 -6.94 -9.11 -6.32
N PRO A 146 -7.66 -8.01 -6.58
CA PRO A 146 -7.66 -7.36 -7.88
C PRO A 146 -6.26 -7.00 -8.38
N PHE A 147 -6.10 -6.92 -9.70
CA PHE A 147 -4.83 -6.53 -10.31
C PHE A 147 -4.43 -5.10 -9.98
N SER A 148 -5.41 -4.21 -9.95
CA SER A 148 -5.22 -2.82 -9.57
C SER A 148 -5.64 -2.59 -8.12
N ALA A 149 -4.89 -1.77 -7.42
CA ALA A 149 -5.33 -1.27 -6.13
C ALA A 149 -6.69 -0.60 -6.28
N VAL A 150 -7.64 -1.02 -5.47
CA VAL A 150 -8.94 -0.36 -5.43
C VAL A 150 -8.71 1.03 -4.83
N SER A 151 -9.13 2.02 -5.59
CA SER A 151 -9.05 3.42 -5.16
C SER A 151 -10.04 3.70 -4.02
#